data_5a66908b1b4e321cd12b07385906c059
#
_entry.id   5a66908b1b4e321cd12b07385906c059
#
_cell.length_a   1.000
_cell.length_b   1.000
_cell.length_c   1.000
_cell.angle_alpha   90.00
_cell.angle_beta   90.00
_cell.angle_gamma   90.00
#
_symmetry.space_group_name_H-M   'P 1'
#
loop_
_entity.id
_entity.type
_entity.pdbx_description
1 polymer ?
#
loop_
_entity_poly.entity_id
_entity_poly.type
_entity_poly.pdbx_seq_one_letter_code
_entity_poly.pdbx_strand_id
1 'polypeptide(L)'
;MTRLYARSNGGGRIYESTPGGRWKIMTILGAMSLRGIIASMTIEEATDGDIFLAYVERILCPALKPGDVVVMDNLSSHKIKGVQRLIEKAGAEVLYLPPYSPDLNPIEKAWSKLKQILRAAKARTKEALEIAISEAIRMITPDNAKAWFNHCINGLQ
;
A
#
# COMPACT_ATOMS: atom_id res chain seq x y z
N MET A 1 5.92 -8.04 -11.80
CA MET A 1 4.48 -8.10 -12.19
C MET A 1 4.36 -8.02 -13.70
N THR A 2 3.58 -8.90 -14.32
CA THR A 2 3.33 -8.89 -15.77
C THR A 2 1.89 -8.46 -16.05
N ARG A 3 1.66 -7.87 -17.23
CA ARG A 3 0.29 -7.61 -17.71
C ARG A 3 -0.38 -8.94 -18.03
N LEU A 4 -1.60 -9.13 -17.56
CA LEU A 4 -2.38 -10.35 -17.84
C LEU A 4 -3.13 -10.28 -19.18
N TYR A 5 -3.35 -9.08 -19.70
CA TYR A 5 -4.10 -8.82 -20.94
C TYR A 5 -3.42 -7.71 -21.74
N ALA A 6 -3.44 -7.86 -23.06
CA ALA A 6 -3.03 -6.83 -24.01
C ALA A 6 -3.99 -6.86 -25.24
N ARG A 7 -4.15 -5.73 -25.92
CA ARG A 7 -4.94 -5.64 -27.17
C ARG A 7 -3.98 -5.37 -28.31
N SER A 8 -4.15 -6.10 -29.43
CA SER A 8 -3.49 -5.79 -30.69
C SER A 8 -4.48 -5.24 -31.70
N ASN A 9 -4.02 -4.35 -32.58
CA ASN A 9 -4.80 -3.96 -33.74
C ASN A 9 -4.92 -5.16 -34.68
N GLY A 10 -6.15 -5.54 -35.06
CA GLY A 10 -6.38 -6.65 -35.99
C GLY A 10 -6.51 -8.03 -35.38
N GLY A 11 -6.67 -8.16 -34.05
CA GLY A 11 -6.93 -9.45 -33.36
C GLY A 11 -5.77 -10.43 -33.32
N GLY A 12 -4.55 -9.99 -33.66
CA GLY A 12 -3.34 -10.81 -33.58
C GLY A 12 -2.96 -11.19 -32.14
N ARG A 13 -2.33 -12.36 -31.95
CA ARG A 13 -1.78 -12.78 -30.66
C ARG A 13 -0.59 -11.89 -30.30
N ILE A 14 -0.59 -11.37 -29.06
CA ILE A 14 0.55 -10.65 -28.50
C ILE A 14 1.39 -11.64 -27.69
N TYR A 15 2.65 -11.76 -28.08
CA TYR A 15 3.65 -12.55 -27.34
C TYR A 15 4.52 -11.60 -26.54
N GLU A 16 4.57 -11.79 -25.22
CA GLU A 16 5.48 -11.08 -24.34
C GLU A 16 6.25 -12.11 -23.51
N SER A 17 7.57 -12.00 -23.50
CA SER A 17 8.41 -12.87 -22.68
C SER A 17 8.21 -12.50 -21.21
N THR A 18 7.74 -13.47 -20.42
CA THR A 18 7.68 -13.33 -18.97
C THR A 18 8.98 -13.86 -18.39
N PRO A 19 9.66 -13.11 -17.50
CA PRO A 19 10.86 -13.63 -16.85
C PRO A 19 10.49 -14.89 -16.07
N GLY A 20 11.10 -16.02 -16.42
CA GLY A 20 11.03 -17.24 -15.65
C GLY A 20 12.00 -17.16 -14.46
N GLY A 21 11.58 -17.63 -13.29
CA GLY A 21 12.42 -17.71 -12.09
C GLY A 21 11.61 -17.52 -10.81
N ARG A 22 12.18 -17.96 -9.67
CA ARG A 22 11.62 -17.66 -8.35
C ARG A 22 11.96 -16.21 -8.01
N TRP A 23 10.99 -15.33 -8.14
CA TRP A 23 11.11 -13.95 -7.68
C TRP A 23 11.05 -13.91 -6.16
N LYS A 24 11.97 -13.18 -5.55
CA LYS A 24 11.85 -12.82 -4.14
C LYS A 24 10.56 -12.02 -3.94
N ILE A 25 9.85 -12.31 -2.86
CA ILE A 25 8.67 -11.54 -2.48
C ILE A 25 9.15 -10.15 -2.06
N MET A 26 8.56 -9.12 -2.64
CA MET A 26 8.76 -7.75 -2.20
C MET A 26 7.45 -7.24 -1.61
N THR A 27 7.47 -6.93 -0.34
CA THR A 27 6.31 -6.41 0.40
C THR A 27 6.45 -4.89 0.57
N ILE A 28 5.37 -4.18 0.37
CA ILE A 28 5.29 -2.73 0.60
C ILE A 28 4.31 -2.49 1.74
N LEU A 29 4.78 -1.92 2.83
CA LEU A 29 3.96 -1.37 3.89
C LEU A 29 3.80 0.12 3.67
N GLY A 30 2.63 0.67 4.02
CA GLY A 30 2.40 2.09 3.85
C GLY A 30 1.19 2.60 4.63
N ALA A 31 1.21 3.89 4.91
CA ALA A 31 0.09 4.63 5.44
C ALA A 31 -0.24 5.82 4.55
N MET A 32 -1.51 6.15 4.46
CA MET A 32 -2.04 7.21 3.61
C MET A 32 -2.84 8.22 4.43
N SER A 33 -2.69 9.48 4.09
CA SER A 33 -3.53 10.57 4.56
C SER A 33 -4.10 11.35 3.36
N LEU A 34 -4.83 12.44 3.61
CA LEU A 34 -5.28 13.36 2.56
C LEU A 34 -4.12 14.00 1.77
N ARG A 35 -2.87 13.85 2.21
CA ARG A 35 -1.66 14.33 1.51
C ARG A 35 -1.05 13.28 0.56
N GLY A 36 -1.60 12.07 0.50
CA GLY A 36 -1.06 10.93 -0.22
C GLY A 36 -0.43 9.90 0.73
N ILE A 37 0.54 9.13 0.25
CA ILE A 37 1.31 8.20 1.09
C ILE A 37 2.26 9.00 1.98
N ILE A 38 2.12 8.87 3.30
CA ILE A 38 2.89 9.63 4.29
C ILE A 38 3.99 8.82 4.96
N ALA A 39 3.88 7.50 4.93
CA ALA A 39 4.84 6.58 5.52
C ALA A 39 4.86 5.31 4.66
N SER A 40 6.02 4.91 4.18
CA SER A 40 6.17 3.68 3.39
C SER A 40 7.49 2.98 3.66
N MET A 41 7.46 1.65 3.63
CA MET A 41 8.63 0.79 3.75
C MET A 41 8.51 -0.35 2.75
N THR A 42 9.64 -0.72 2.13
CA THR A 42 9.74 -1.86 1.23
C THR A 42 10.70 -2.88 1.82
N ILE A 43 10.31 -4.15 1.82
CA ILE A 43 11.12 -5.27 2.34
C ILE A 43 11.12 -6.44 1.37
N GLU A 44 12.19 -7.23 1.35
CA GLU A 44 12.34 -8.41 0.47
C GLU A 44 11.76 -9.71 1.05
N GLU A 45 10.91 -9.63 2.04
CA GLU A 45 10.32 -10.76 2.74
C GLU A 45 8.82 -10.60 2.90
N ALA A 46 8.15 -11.68 3.26
CA ALA A 46 6.77 -11.61 3.73
C ALA A 46 6.73 -10.86 5.06
N THR A 47 5.72 -10.03 5.26
CA THR A 47 5.53 -9.30 6.51
C THR A 47 4.99 -10.23 7.59
N ASP A 48 5.71 -10.31 8.69
CA ASP A 48 5.23 -10.86 9.96
C ASP A 48 4.88 -9.74 10.96
N GLY A 49 4.55 -10.15 12.17
CA GLY A 49 4.16 -9.22 13.22
C GLY A 49 5.28 -8.32 13.71
N ASP A 50 6.50 -8.83 13.77
CA ASP A 50 7.67 -8.08 14.28
C ASP A 50 8.09 -7.02 13.26
N ILE A 51 8.07 -7.36 11.98
CA ILE A 51 8.32 -6.43 10.88
C ILE A 51 7.28 -5.32 10.88
N PHE A 52 5.99 -5.67 11.07
CA PHE A 52 4.93 -4.67 11.13
C PHE A 52 5.08 -3.77 12.35
N LEU A 53 5.43 -4.31 13.51
CA LEU A 53 5.69 -3.53 14.71
C LEU A 53 6.86 -2.56 14.52
N ALA A 54 7.95 -3.01 13.90
CA ALA A 54 9.10 -2.16 13.58
C ALA A 54 8.73 -1.04 12.58
N TYR A 55 7.88 -1.34 11.59
CA TYR A 55 7.34 -0.33 10.68
C TYR A 55 6.53 0.73 11.43
N VAL A 56 5.63 0.30 12.33
CA VAL A 56 4.82 1.22 13.13
C VAL A 56 5.71 2.12 13.99
N GLU A 57 6.68 1.54 14.69
CA GLU A 57 7.55 2.29 15.58
C GLU A 57 8.44 3.30 14.86
N ARG A 58 9.10 2.86 13.77
CA ARG A 58 10.19 3.62 13.14
C ARG A 58 9.74 4.49 11.97
N ILE A 59 8.63 4.16 11.32
CA ILE A 59 8.19 4.82 10.09
C ILE A 59 6.83 5.51 10.27
N LEU A 60 5.83 4.80 10.82
CA LEU A 60 4.49 5.33 10.96
C LEU A 60 4.40 6.36 12.09
N CYS A 61 4.78 6.00 13.32
CA CYS A 61 4.66 6.89 14.48
C CYS A 61 5.34 8.25 14.30
N PRO A 62 6.56 8.36 13.71
CA PRO A 62 7.17 9.66 13.42
C PRO A 62 6.40 10.53 12.42
N ALA A 63 5.54 9.94 11.60
CA ALA A 63 4.72 10.65 10.62
C ALA A 63 3.35 11.09 11.16
N LEU A 64 2.95 10.56 12.33
CA LEU A 64 1.69 10.89 13.00
C LEU A 64 1.78 12.23 13.75
N LYS A 65 0.61 12.82 13.95
CA LYS A 65 0.43 14.00 14.79
C LYS A 65 -0.54 13.67 15.93
N PRO A 66 -0.41 14.34 17.08
CA PRO A 66 -1.40 14.23 18.14
C PRO A 66 -2.81 14.53 17.64
N GLY A 67 -3.75 13.63 17.94
CA GLY A 67 -5.14 13.69 17.48
C GLY A 67 -5.41 13.00 16.13
N ASP A 68 -4.39 12.42 15.47
CA ASP A 68 -4.62 11.58 14.29
C ASP A 68 -5.37 10.29 14.68
N VAL A 69 -6.21 9.80 13.76
CA VAL A 69 -6.86 8.49 13.87
C VAL A 69 -6.28 7.56 12.81
N VAL A 70 -5.61 6.52 13.25
CA VAL A 70 -5.03 5.48 12.38
C VAL A 70 -6.06 4.39 12.12
N VAL A 71 -6.60 4.37 10.91
CA VAL A 71 -7.57 3.36 10.48
C VAL A 71 -6.82 2.16 9.90
N MET A 72 -7.09 0.96 10.41
CA MET A 72 -6.48 -0.30 9.97
C MET A 72 -7.53 -1.34 9.65
N ASP A 73 -7.21 -2.26 8.74
CA ASP A 73 -7.99 -3.47 8.58
C ASP A 73 -7.77 -4.45 9.74
N ASN A 74 -8.51 -5.54 9.71
CA ASN A 74 -8.59 -6.52 10.80
C ASN A 74 -7.54 -7.65 10.70
N LEU A 75 -6.40 -7.44 10.03
CA LEU A 75 -5.34 -8.44 9.94
C LEU A 75 -4.73 -8.74 11.30
N SER A 76 -4.33 -10.00 11.51
CA SER A 76 -3.72 -10.44 12.78
C SER A 76 -2.42 -9.70 13.11
N SER A 77 -1.62 -9.37 12.10
CA SER A 77 -0.40 -8.58 12.25
C SER A 77 -0.66 -7.15 12.75
N HIS A 78 -1.84 -6.58 12.45
CA HIS A 78 -2.22 -5.24 12.91
C HIS A 78 -2.70 -5.23 14.37
N LYS A 79 -3.08 -6.39 14.91
CA LYS A 79 -3.61 -6.55 16.28
C LYS A 79 -2.56 -6.97 17.32
N ILE A 80 -1.30 -6.91 16.99
CA ILE A 80 -0.22 -7.21 17.94
C ILE A 80 -0.24 -6.19 19.06
N LYS A 81 -0.13 -6.68 20.30
CA LYS A 81 -0.26 -5.85 21.52
C LYS A 81 0.61 -4.58 21.55
N GLY A 82 1.73 -4.56 20.83
CA GLY A 82 2.63 -3.41 20.76
C GLY A 82 2.14 -2.30 19.83
N VAL A 83 1.39 -2.63 18.76
CA VAL A 83 0.99 -1.69 17.70
C VAL A 83 0.13 -0.56 18.25
N GLN A 84 -0.97 -0.90 18.90
CA GLN A 84 -1.89 0.09 19.47
C GLN A 84 -1.17 0.98 20.48
N ARG A 85 -0.37 0.39 21.40
CA ARG A 85 0.36 1.14 22.43
C ARG A 85 1.35 2.15 21.83
N LEU A 86 2.04 1.80 20.73
CA LEU A 86 2.97 2.71 20.06
C LEU A 86 2.25 3.90 19.45
N ILE A 87 1.11 3.66 18.80
CA ILE A 87 0.29 4.70 18.17
C ILE A 87 -0.30 5.63 19.24
N GLU A 88 -0.84 5.09 20.32
CA GLU A 88 -1.36 5.86 21.45
C GLU A 88 -0.25 6.71 22.12
N LYS A 89 0.95 6.16 22.25
CA LYS A 89 2.13 6.89 22.78
C LYS A 89 2.53 8.06 21.85
N ALA A 90 2.29 7.95 20.56
CA ALA A 90 2.49 9.03 19.60
C ALA A 90 1.36 10.10 19.64
N GLY A 91 0.35 9.92 20.49
CA GLY A 91 -0.78 10.84 20.64
C GLY A 91 -1.89 10.63 19.62
N ALA A 92 -1.92 9.49 18.94
CA ALA A 92 -2.92 9.12 17.95
C ALA A 92 -3.81 7.98 18.47
N GLU A 93 -4.96 7.77 17.82
CA GLU A 93 -5.89 6.69 18.14
C GLU A 93 -5.87 5.61 17.07
N VAL A 94 -6.26 4.38 17.41
CA VAL A 94 -6.42 3.27 16.46
C VAL A 94 -7.89 2.92 16.29
N LEU A 95 -8.34 2.87 15.05
CA LEU A 95 -9.66 2.40 14.66
C LEU A 95 -9.53 1.19 13.73
N TYR A 96 -10.10 0.05 14.11
CA TYR A 96 -10.14 -1.13 13.25
C TYR A 96 -11.41 -1.15 12.41
N LEU A 97 -11.24 -1.37 11.11
CA LEU A 97 -12.35 -1.56 10.19
C LEU A 97 -13.09 -2.87 10.49
N PRO A 98 -14.39 -2.97 10.17
CA PRO A 98 -15.09 -4.23 10.20
C PRO A 98 -14.37 -5.31 9.39
N PRO A 99 -14.50 -6.60 9.75
CA PRO A 99 -13.98 -7.69 8.93
C PRO A 99 -14.52 -7.62 7.49
N TYR A 100 -13.69 -7.97 6.52
CA TYR A 100 -14.05 -8.05 5.09
C TYR A 100 -14.58 -6.75 4.47
N SER A 101 -14.11 -5.58 4.92
CA SER A 101 -14.53 -4.27 4.41
C SER A 101 -13.39 -3.49 3.73
N PRO A 102 -12.75 -4.03 2.66
CA PRO A 102 -11.67 -3.33 1.96
C PRO A 102 -12.16 -2.08 1.22
N ASP A 103 -13.43 -2.02 0.87
CA ASP A 103 -14.12 -0.88 0.25
C ASP A 103 -14.18 0.35 1.15
N LEU A 104 -14.12 0.17 2.47
CA LEU A 104 -14.02 1.25 3.45
C LEU A 104 -12.57 1.73 3.66
N ASN A 105 -11.58 1.05 3.08
CA ASN A 105 -10.17 1.39 3.25
C ASN A 105 -9.61 2.11 2.01
N PRO A 106 -9.43 3.44 2.05
CA PRO A 106 -8.98 4.20 0.88
C PRO A 106 -7.59 3.79 0.37
N ILE A 107 -6.74 3.20 1.21
CA ILE A 107 -5.40 2.74 0.81
C ILE A 107 -5.47 1.59 -0.22
N GLU A 108 -6.57 0.83 -0.29
CA GLU A 108 -6.76 -0.22 -1.29
C GLU A 108 -6.80 0.35 -2.71
N LYS A 109 -7.34 1.56 -2.88
CA LYS A 109 -7.31 2.28 -4.16
C LYS A 109 -5.90 2.72 -4.52
N ALA A 110 -5.12 3.14 -3.51
CA ALA A 110 -3.71 3.49 -3.69
C ALA A 110 -2.89 2.26 -4.13
N TRP A 111 -3.09 1.11 -3.47
CA TRP A 111 -2.44 -0.15 -3.88
C TRP A 111 -2.85 -0.59 -5.28
N SER A 112 -4.10 -0.42 -5.67
CA SER A 112 -4.57 -0.71 -7.03
C SER A 112 -3.85 0.15 -8.07
N LYS A 113 -3.77 1.47 -7.86
CA LYS A 113 -3.05 2.40 -8.73
C LYS A 113 -1.55 2.05 -8.79
N LEU A 114 -0.92 1.82 -7.65
CA LEU A 114 0.49 1.45 -7.56
C LEU A 114 0.77 0.16 -8.36
N LYS A 115 -0.04 -0.87 -8.18
CA LYS A 115 0.08 -2.11 -8.97
C LYS A 115 -0.05 -1.89 -10.48
N GLN A 116 -0.91 -0.97 -10.93
CA GLN A 116 -1.03 -0.63 -12.35
C GLN A 116 0.25 0.03 -12.89
N ILE A 117 0.82 0.99 -12.14
CA ILE A 117 2.07 1.67 -12.51
C ILE A 117 3.22 0.66 -12.58
N LEU A 118 3.37 -0.19 -11.56
CA LEU A 118 4.44 -1.20 -11.53
C LEU A 118 4.34 -2.21 -12.67
N ARG A 119 3.12 -2.60 -13.06
CA ARG A 119 2.90 -3.45 -14.23
C ARG A 119 3.28 -2.75 -15.53
N ALA A 120 3.05 -1.44 -15.63
CA ALA A 120 3.41 -0.65 -16.80
C ALA A 120 4.93 -0.44 -16.89
N ALA A 121 5.61 -0.27 -15.75
CA ALA A 121 7.06 -0.07 -15.67
C ALA A 121 7.87 -1.31 -16.14
N LYS A 122 7.27 -2.52 -16.08
CA LYS A 122 7.92 -3.78 -16.55
C LYS A 122 9.34 -3.98 -15.99
N ALA A 123 9.59 -3.56 -14.74
CA ALA A 123 10.89 -3.67 -14.10
C ALA A 123 11.42 -5.12 -14.15
N ARG A 124 12.66 -5.30 -14.61
CA ARG A 124 13.31 -6.61 -14.83
C ARG A 124 14.39 -6.89 -13.79
N THR A 125 14.85 -5.89 -13.06
CA THR A 125 15.82 -6.02 -11.97
C THR A 125 15.22 -5.51 -10.67
N LYS A 126 15.86 -5.84 -9.56
CA LYS A 126 15.47 -5.38 -8.22
C LYS A 126 15.55 -3.85 -8.14
N GLU A 127 16.67 -3.29 -8.58
CA GLU A 127 16.95 -1.86 -8.56
C GLU A 127 15.90 -1.09 -9.39
N ALA A 128 15.57 -1.60 -10.59
CA ALA A 128 14.53 -1.01 -11.42
C ALA A 128 13.15 -1.09 -10.75
N LEU A 129 12.87 -2.16 -10.00
CA LEU A 129 11.61 -2.29 -9.26
C LEU A 129 11.55 -1.33 -8.08
N GLU A 130 12.62 -1.15 -7.32
CA GLU A 130 12.71 -0.19 -6.22
C GLU A 130 12.52 1.26 -6.69
N ILE A 131 13.15 1.62 -7.82
CA ILE A 131 12.94 2.92 -8.46
C ILE A 131 11.48 3.08 -8.87
N ALA A 132 10.91 2.08 -9.56
CA ALA A 132 9.53 2.12 -10.00
C ALA A 132 8.53 2.22 -8.83
N ILE A 133 8.80 1.57 -7.68
CA ILE A 133 8.00 1.68 -6.46
C ILE A 133 8.05 3.12 -5.93
N SER A 134 9.25 3.69 -5.83
CA SER A 134 9.43 5.05 -5.35
C SER A 134 8.71 6.08 -6.22
N GLU A 135 8.78 5.92 -7.53
CA GLU A 135 8.06 6.77 -8.50
C GLU A 135 6.54 6.58 -8.39
N ALA A 136 6.08 5.33 -8.30
CA ALA A 136 4.65 5.02 -8.17
C ALA A 136 4.03 5.61 -6.90
N ILE A 137 4.77 5.60 -5.78
CA ILE A 137 4.35 6.24 -4.53
C ILE A 137 4.20 7.75 -4.72
N ARG A 138 5.15 8.41 -5.38
CA ARG A 138 5.08 9.86 -5.67
C ARG A 138 3.92 10.24 -6.60
N MET A 139 3.46 9.33 -7.46
CA MET A 139 2.32 9.54 -8.35
C MET A 139 0.96 9.43 -7.63
N ILE A 140 0.94 9.09 -6.35
CA ILE A 140 -0.25 9.14 -5.51
C ILE A 140 -0.36 10.57 -4.95
N THR A 141 -1.12 11.40 -5.64
CA THR A 141 -1.26 12.83 -5.32
C THR A 141 -2.29 13.06 -4.19
N PRO A 142 -2.27 14.25 -3.55
CA PRO A 142 -3.31 14.65 -2.61
C PRO A 142 -4.73 14.61 -3.21
N ASP A 143 -4.90 14.92 -4.49
CA ASP A 143 -6.21 14.85 -5.15
C ASP A 143 -6.71 13.41 -5.27
N ASN A 144 -5.81 12.46 -5.58
CA ASN A 144 -6.16 11.04 -5.53
C ASN A 144 -6.60 10.62 -4.14
N ALA A 145 -5.82 10.98 -3.12
CA ALA A 145 -6.13 10.64 -1.73
C ALA A 145 -7.50 11.19 -1.32
N LYS A 146 -7.75 12.47 -1.53
CA LYS A 146 -9.05 13.12 -1.24
C LYS A 146 -10.21 12.42 -1.94
N ALA A 147 -10.08 12.11 -3.24
CA ALA A 147 -11.11 11.41 -3.99
C ALA A 147 -11.40 10.01 -3.42
N TRP A 148 -10.38 9.27 -3.00
CA TRP A 148 -10.54 7.94 -2.42
C TRP A 148 -11.12 7.95 -1.00
N PHE A 149 -10.71 8.90 -0.15
CA PHE A 149 -11.34 9.11 1.15
C PHE A 149 -12.82 9.45 1.01
N ASN A 150 -13.17 10.39 0.12
CA ASN A 150 -14.57 10.75 -0.14
C ASN A 150 -15.39 9.57 -0.67
N HIS A 151 -14.80 8.75 -1.55
CA HIS A 151 -15.46 7.55 -2.07
C HIS A 151 -15.80 6.55 -0.94
N CYS A 152 -14.86 6.29 -0.03
CA CYS A 152 -15.07 5.38 1.09
C CYS A 152 -16.10 5.92 2.11
N ILE A 153 -16.12 7.24 2.37
CA ILE A 153 -17.08 7.88 3.27
C ILE A 153 -18.48 7.84 2.67
N ASN A 154 -18.63 8.15 1.38
CA ASN A 154 -19.94 8.14 0.71
C ASN A 154 -20.52 6.73 0.54
N GLY A 155 -19.68 5.69 0.56
CA GLY A 155 -20.12 4.29 0.56
C GLY A 155 -20.74 3.82 1.88
N LEU A 156 -20.75 4.67 2.92
CA LEU A 156 -21.36 4.41 4.22
C LEU A 156 -22.79 4.97 4.33
N GLN A 157 -23.29 5.63 3.30
CA GLN A 157 -24.68 6.13 3.18
C GLN A 157 -25.51 5.13 2.38
#